data_e9e6f8deca202e95d8b5250ae80fc10a
#
_entry.id   e9e6f8deca202e95d8b5250ae80fc10a
#
_cell.length_a   1.000
_cell.length_b   1.000
_cell.length_c   1.000
_cell.angle_alpha   90.00
_cell.angle_beta   90.00
_cell.angle_gamma   90.00
#
_symmetry.space_group_name_H-M   'P 1'
#
loop_
_entity.id
_entity.type
_entity.pdbx_description
1 polymer ?
#
loop_
_entity_poly.entity_id
_entity_poly.type
_entity_poly.pdbx_seq_one_letter_code
_entity_poly.pdbx_strand_id
1 'polypeptide(L)'
;MKKERFFGKNGQTAFLGAAVLVLLICYIDNFHGGSAWIPTYFQHVAVNCLIAAILALGLNFVSGYLGQTSLGHAAFYGIGAYTTAVLLKYTNISFWITIPVGLLLAALVSIPLAMASLRVKGQFLIVITYAFCEILRFIAINTEALGGTAGIPGLKSPEIFGIKITKLAASSKVGYILILFLIVAAVAFFAWKTEHSRIGYAFSAIREDEIAAVAMGINTKYYKVLAMVISAVICSIAGSFQAVFASMVSPELLNSTKSISILTMVVIGGRRSIKGMILGGILLTILPELFHSVKDIAGLPFDPWMILYGFLLVFMMRFRPQGIWGVTKKETAEVEEG
;
A
#
# COMPACT_ATOMS: atom_id res chain seq x y z
N MET A 1 16.73 -15.98 -23.76
CA MET A 1 15.83 -15.17 -22.91
C MET A 1 14.41 -15.74 -23.01
N LYS A 2 14.04 -16.69 -22.16
CA LYS A 2 12.63 -17.08 -22.01
C LYS A 2 11.86 -15.88 -21.47
N LYS A 3 10.90 -15.38 -22.23
CA LYS A 3 9.92 -14.40 -21.75
C LYS A 3 9.18 -15.03 -20.57
N GLU A 4 9.61 -14.75 -19.34
CA GLU A 4 8.80 -15.05 -18.17
C GLU A 4 7.51 -14.25 -18.28
N ARG A 5 6.39 -14.97 -18.41
CA ARG A 5 5.07 -14.35 -18.45
C ARG A 5 4.75 -13.86 -17.05
N PHE A 6 4.17 -12.67 -16.94
CA PHE A 6 3.73 -11.98 -15.70
C PHE A 6 3.07 -12.92 -14.66
N PHE A 7 2.41 -13.94 -15.15
CA PHE A 7 2.02 -15.12 -14.41
C PHE A 7 2.38 -16.33 -15.27
N GLY A 8 2.95 -17.40 -14.69
CA GLY A 8 2.92 -18.70 -15.35
C GLY A 8 1.47 -19.04 -15.76
N LYS A 9 1.25 -19.96 -16.71
CA LYS A 9 -0.11 -20.26 -17.22
C LYS A 9 -1.18 -20.32 -16.11
N ASN A 10 -0.86 -20.91 -14.95
CA ASN A 10 -1.74 -21.01 -13.78
C ASN A 10 -1.96 -19.69 -13.04
N GLY A 11 -1.04 -18.73 -13.12
CA GLY A 11 -1.18 -17.43 -12.47
C GLY A 11 -2.01 -16.43 -13.29
N GLN A 12 -1.95 -16.51 -14.63
CA GLN A 12 -2.82 -15.74 -15.51
C GLN A 12 -4.29 -16.18 -15.37
N THR A 13 -4.52 -17.50 -15.31
CA THR A 13 -5.88 -18.04 -15.08
C THR A 13 -6.40 -17.67 -13.70
N ALA A 14 -5.57 -17.70 -12.65
CA ALA A 14 -5.97 -17.29 -11.30
C ALA A 14 -6.29 -15.78 -11.24
N PHE A 15 -5.51 -14.92 -11.89
CA PHE A 15 -5.76 -13.48 -11.94
C PHE A 15 -7.01 -13.15 -12.77
N LEU A 16 -7.18 -13.78 -13.95
CA LEU A 16 -8.38 -13.65 -14.75
C LEU A 16 -9.61 -14.21 -14.02
N GLY A 17 -9.44 -15.34 -13.31
CA GLY A 17 -10.50 -15.91 -12.47
C GLY A 17 -10.91 -14.95 -11.35
N ALA A 18 -9.96 -14.35 -10.66
CA ALA A 18 -10.24 -13.35 -9.62
C ALA A 18 -10.91 -12.09 -10.20
N ALA A 19 -10.45 -11.61 -11.36
CA ALA A 19 -11.07 -10.48 -12.05
C ALA A 19 -12.49 -10.80 -12.50
N VAL A 20 -12.71 -11.98 -13.09
CA VAL A 20 -14.04 -12.45 -13.49
C VAL A 20 -14.95 -12.65 -12.27
N LEU A 21 -14.41 -13.16 -11.16
CA LEU A 21 -15.15 -13.35 -9.92
C LEU A 21 -15.55 -12.01 -9.30
N VAL A 22 -14.68 -11.01 -9.29
CA VAL A 22 -15.01 -9.64 -8.86
C VAL A 22 -16.06 -9.02 -9.78
N LEU A 23 -15.94 -9.17 -11.10
CA LEU A 23 -16.94 -8.69 -12.06
C LEU A 23 -18.28 -9.42 -11.94
N LEU A 24 -18.27 -10.73 -11.71
CA LEU A 24 -19.49 -11.52 -11.45
C LEU A 24 -20.17 -11.09 -10.15
N ILE A 25 -19.42 -10.90 -9.08
CA ILE A 25 -19.94 -10.38 -7.82
C ILE A 25 -20.59 -9.01 -8.01
N CYS A 26 -19.92 -8.11 -8.75
CA CYS A 26 -20.44 -6.80 -9.09
C CYS A 26 -21.70 -6.88 -9.97
N TYR A 27 -21.74 -7.81 -10.92
CA TYR A 27 -22.87 -8.02 -11.81
C TYR A 27 -24.08 -8.59 -11.06
N ILE A 28 -23.88 -9.57 -10.18
CA ILE A 28 -24.93 -10.20 -9.37
C ILE A 28 -25.52 -9.18 -8.39
N ASP A 29 -24.69 -8.36 -7.74
CA ASP A 29 -25.13 -7.32 -6.80
C ASP A 29 -25.96 -6.23 -7.52
N ASN A 30 -25.65 -5.95 -8.79
CA ASN A 30 -26.39 -4.99 -9.62
C ASN A 30 -27.73 -5.54 -10.13
N PHE A 31 -27.86 -6.86 -10.34
CA PHE A 31 -29.04 -7.49 -10.90
C PHE A 31 -30.17 -7.70 -9.88
N HIS A 32 -29.85 -7.76 -8.58
CA HIS A 32 -30.83 -8.05 -7.50
C HIS A 32 -31.56 -6.81 -6.94
N GLY A 33 -31.61 -5.70 -7.70
CA GLY A 33 -32.61 -4.63 -7.51
C GLY A 33 -32.58 -3.96 -6.13
N GLY A 34 -31.39 -3.74 -5.52
CA GLY A 34 -31.24 -2.89 -4.33
C GLY A 34 -31.11 -3.62 -2.97
N SER A 35 -31.25 -4.93 -2.92
CA SER A 35 -30.82 -5.71 -1.73
C SER A 35 -29.38 -6.20 -1.96
N ALA A 36 -28.41 -5.55 -1.32
CA ALA A 36 -27.00 -5.96 -1.41
C ALA A 36 -26.88 -7.43 -0.94
N TRP A 37 -26.55 -8.33 -1.88
CA TRP A 37 -26.33 -9.75 -1.58
C TRP A 37 -25.14 -9.94 -0.66
N ILE A 38 -24.17 -9.02 -0.76
CA ILE A 38 -23.01 -8.97 0.12
C ILE A 38 -23.25 -7.86 1.15
N PRO A 39 -23.27 -8.19 2.46
CA PRO A 39 -23.41 -7.20 3.51
C PRO A 39 -22.42 -6.04 3.33
N THR A 40 -22.89 -4.82 3.53
CA THR A 40 -22.10 -3.57 3.36
C THR A 40 -20.77 -3.58 4.16
N TYR A 41 -20.73 -4.35 5.24
CA TYR A 41 -19.55 -4.60 6.05
C TYR A 41 -18.44 -5.30 5.26
N PHE A 42 -18.75 -6.41 4.57
CA PHE A 42 -17.74 -7.12 3.76
C PHE A 42 -17.21 -6.29 2.60
N GLN A 43 -18.04 -5.44 2.00
CA GLN A 43 -17.61 -4.50 0.98
C GLN A 43 -16.62 -3.47 1.56
N HIS A 44 -16.87 -3.00 2.80
CA HIS A 44 -15.97 -2.10 3.50
C HIS A 44 -14.60 -2.75 3.74
N VAL A 45 -14.60 -3.97 4.25
CA VAL A 45 -13.38 -4.76 4.47
C VAL A 45 -12.63 -5.00 3.16
N ALA A 46 -13.34 -5.33 2.07
CA ALA A 46 -12.72 -5.54 0.76
C ALA A 46 -12.01 -4.28 0.23
N VAL A 47 -12.62 -3.10 0.37
CA VAL A 47 -11.97 -1.83 0.00
C VAL A 47 -10.69 -1.60 0.82
N ASN A 48 -10.75 -1.80 2.13
CA ASN A 48 -9.59 -1.66 3.00
C ASN A 48 -8.48 -2.67 2.66
N CYS A 49 -8.83 -3.91 2.29
CA CYS A 49 -7.87 -4.92 1.81
C CYS A 49 -7.14 -4.46 0.54
N LEU A 50 -7.86 -3.87 -0.42
CA LEU A 50 -7.27 -3.37 -1.66
C LEU A 50 -6.35 -2.17 -1.41
N ILE A 51 -6.76 -1.24 -0.53
CA ILE A 51 -5.91 -0.12 -0.11
C ILE A 51 -4.63 -0.63 0.58
N ALA A 52 -4.76 -1.60 1.47
CA ALA A 52 -3.63 -2.24 2.14
C ALA A 52 -2.69 -2.94 1.16
N ALA A 53 -3.23 -3.61 0.15
CA ALA A 53 -2.44 -4.23 -0.91
C ALA A 53 -1.63 -3.20 -1.72
N ILE A 54 -2.22 -2.03 -2.05
CA ILE A 54 -1.50 -0.94 -2.73
C ILE A 54 -0.36 -0.43 -1.84
N LEU A 55 -0.61 -0.23 -0.53
CA LEU A 55 0.42 0.21 0.42
C LEU A 55 1.56 -0.79 0.55
N ALA A 56 1.25 -2.09 0.66
CA ALA A 56 2.24 -3.15 0.71
C ALA A 56 3.08 -3.23 -0.58
N LEU A 57 2.44 -3.12 -1.75
CA LEU A 57 3.13 -3.07 -3.05
C LEU A 57 4.02 -1.82 -3.15
N GLY A 58 3.57 -0.67 -2.65
CA GLY A 58 4.37 0.56 -2.61
C GLY A 58 5.62 0.40 -1.76
N LEU A 59 5.50 -0.05 -0.50
CA LEU A 59 6.64 -0.27 0.38
C LEU A 59 7.60 -1.34 -0.15
N ASN A 60 7.12 -2.31 -0.92
CA ASN A 60 7.95 -3.36 -1.49
C ASN A 60 9.08 -2.83 -2.39
N PHE A 61 8.92 -1.67 -3.04
CA PHE A 61 10.01 -1.04 -3.82
C PHE A 61 11.22 -0.69 -2.96
N VAL A 62 10.98 -0.20 -1.75
CA VAL A 62 12.05 0.18 -0.81
C VAL A 62 12.50 -1.02 0.02
N SER A 63 11.54 -1.76 0.62
CA SER A 63 11.86 -2.82 1.58
C SER A 63 12.12 -4.17 0.92
N GLY A 64 11.46 -4.46 -0.20
CA GLY A 64 11.61 -5.72 -0.93
C GLY A 64 12.74 -5.69 -1.95
N TYR A 65 12.64 -4.80 -2.95
CA TYR A 65 13.60 -4.75 -4.06
C TYR A 65 14.94 -4.15 -3.65
N LEU A 66 14.92 -3.01 -2.91
CA LEU A 66 16.16 -2.34 -2.48
C LEU A 66 16.70 -2.85 -1.15
N GLY A 67 15.91 -3.60 -0.36
CA GLY A 67 16.34 -4.17 0.93
C GLY A 67 16.42 -3.18 2.09
N GLN A 68 15.91 -1.95 1.95
CA GLN A 68 15.94 -0.91 2.97
C GLN A 68 14.64 -0.91 3.79
N THR A 69 14.72 -1.07 5.11
CA THR A 69 13.56 -0.99 5.98
C THR A 69 13.21 0.46 6.27
N SER A 70 11.96 0.86 6.01
CA SER A 70 11.45 2.22 6.22
C SER A 70 10.13 2.20 6.99
N LEU A 71 9.98 3.11 7.96
CA LEU A 71 8.76 3.38 8.72
C LEU A 71 8.12 4.73 8.35
N GLY A 72 8.46 5.30 7.21
CA GLY A 72 7.94 6.60 6.75
C GLY A 72 6.73 6.52 5.80
N HIS A 73 6.24 5.33 5.48
CA HIS A 73 5.27 5.18 4.38
C HIS A 73 3.85 5.64 4.74
N ALA A 74 3.47 5.66 6.04
CA ALA A 74 2.25 6.30 6.47
C ALA A 74 2.25 7.83 6.19
N ALA A 75 3.42 8.47 6.17
CA ALA A 75 3.56 9.87 5.77
C ALA A 75 3.11 10.11 4.33
N PHE A 76 3.57 9.29 3.38
CA PHE A 76 3.19 9.42 1.97
C PHE A 76 1.71 9.07 1.73
N TYR A 77 1.20 8.09 2.46
CA TYR A 77 -0.22 7.79 2.49
C TYR A 77 -1.04 8.97 3.01
N GLY A 78 -0.61 9.59 4.11
CA GLY A 78 -1.23 10.80 4.65
C GLY A 78 -1.12 12.00 3.71
N ILE A 79 0.02 12.23 3.04
CA ILE A 79 0.16 13.31 2.04
C ILE A 79 -0.89 13.17 0.95
N GLY A 80 -1.08 11.98 0.37
CA GLY A 80 -2.11 11.74 -0.63
C GLY A 80 -3.52 12.02 -0.10
N ALA A 81 -3.82 11.57 1.12
CA ALA A 81 -5.12 11.77 1.76
C ALA A 81 -5.39 13.26 2.05
N TYR A 82 -4.46 13.96 2.69
CA TYR A 82 -4.60 15.37 3.02
C TYR A 82 -4.64 16.27 1.80
N THR A 83 -3.82 16.01 0.78
CA THR A 83 -3.86 16.76 -0.48
C THR A 83 -5.24 16.65 -1.12
N THR A 84 -5.78 15.44 -1.19
CA THR A 84 -7.13 15.21 -1.72
C THR A 84 -8.19 15.91 -0.88
N ALA A 85 -8.11 15.81 0.45
CA ALA A 85 -9.08 16.45 1.35
C ALA A 85 -9.09 17.96 1.24
N VAL A 86 -7.91 18.59 1.25
CA VAL A 86 -7.76 20.05 1.14
C VAL A 86 -8.29 20.55 -0.20
N LEU A 87 -7.91 19.92 -1.30
CA LEU A 87 -8.37 20.32 -2.64
C LEU A 87 -9.87 20.15 -2.82
N LEU A 88 -10.45 19.04 -2.37
CA LEU A 88 -11.90 18.82 -2.45
C LEU A 88 -12.70 19.80 -1.57
N LYS A 89 -12.19 20.14 -0.38
CA LYS A 89 -12.89 20.99 0.57
C LYS A 89 -12.84 22.46 0.20
N TYR A 90 -11.64 22.96 -0.18
CA TYR A 90 -11.42 24.40 -0.35
C TYR A 90 -11.49 24.88 -1.81
N THR A 91 -11.27 23.99 -2.81
CA THR A 91 -11.19 24.41 -4.22
C THR A 91 -12.29 23.81 -5.09
N ASN A 92 -13.13 22.93 -4.58
CA ASN A 92 -14.18 22.20 -5.34
C ASN A 92 -13.69 21.56 -6.65
N ILE A 93 -12.39 21.25 -6.73
CA ILE A 93 -11.78 20.59 -7.89
C ILE A 93 -12.23 19.11 -7.95
N SER A 94 -12.33 18.55 -9.14
CA SER A 94 -12.66 17.13 -9.32
C SER A 94 -11.62 16.23 -8.63
N PHE A 95 -12.09 15.16 -7.99
CA PHE A 95 -11.24 14.14 -7.35
C PHE A 95 -10.10 13.62 -8.26
N TRP A 96 -10.39 13.44 -9.55
CA TRP A 96 -9.42 12.93 -10.51
C TRP A 96 -8.22 13.85 -10.71
N ILE A 97 -8.38 15.16 -10.51
CA ILE A 97 -7.29 16.15 -10.57
C ILE A 97 -6.51 16.17 -9.25
N THR A 98 -7.13 15.81 -8.14
CA THR A 98 -6.44 15.78 -6.83
C THR A 98 -5.40 14.66 -6.77
N ILE A 99 -5.64 13.55 -7.48
CA ILE A 99 -4.69 12.42 -7.53
C ILE A 99 -3.32 12.87 -8.07
N PRO A 100 -3.18 13.38 -9.32
CA PRO A 100 -1.87 13.78 -9.83
C PRO A 100 -1.18 14.86 -8.99
N VAL A 101 -1.94 15.76 -8.36
CA VAL A 101 -1.37 16.75 -7.42
C VAL A 101 -0.81 16.06 -6.18
N GLY A 102 -1.54 15.10 -5.60
CA GLY A 102 -1.07 14.29 -4.46
C GLY A 102 0.17 13.47 -4.79
N LEU A 103 0.23 12.86 -6.00
CA LEU A 103 1.39 12.13 -6.49
C LEU A 103 2.62 13.03 -6.60
N LEU A 104 2.45 14.22 -7.18
CA LEU A 104 3.53 15.19 -7.35
C LEU A 104 4.05 15.67 -6.00
N LEU A 105 3.17 16.01 -5.05
CA LEU A 105 3.57 16.40 -3.70
C LEU A 105 4.29 15.26 -2.96
N ALA A 106 3.78 14.04 -3.03
CA ALA A 106 4.44 12.89 -2.43
C ALA A 106 5.82 12.64 -3.04
N ALA A 107 5.96 12.76 -4.36
CA ALA A 107 7.25 12.67 -5.05
C ALA A 107 8.22 13.76 -4.59
N LEU A 108 7.79 15.02 -4.55
CA LEU A 108 8.63 16.14 -4.12
C LEU A 108 9.09 15.99 -2.66
N VAL A 109 8.19 15.60 -1.76
CA VAL A 109 8.50 15.42 -0.33
C VAL A 109 9.34 14.17 -0.08
N SER A 110 9.26 13.16 -0.93
CA SER A 110 10.08 11.95 -0.82
C SER A 110 11.55 12.19 -1.15
N ILE A 111 11.88 13.16 -2.01
CA ILE A 111 13.27 13.44 -2.43
C ILE A 111 14.16 13.87 -1.25
N PRO A 112 13.82 14.89 -0.44
CA PRO A 112 14.63 15.27 0.71
C PRO A 112 14.76 14.16 1.74
N LEU A 113 13.70 13.36 1.97
CA LEU A 113 13.78 12.20 2.84
C LEU A 113 14.74 11.14 2.29
N ALA A 114 14.67 10.86 0.99
CA ALA A 114 15.58 9.93 0.33
C ALA A 114 17.02 10.43 0.41
N MET A 115 17.27 11.72 0.19
CA MET A 115 18.60 12.32 0.31
C MET A 115 19.16 12.24 1.74
N ALA A 116 18.34 12.49 2.75
CA ALA A 116 18.70 12.30 4.16
C ALA A 116 19.04 10.83 4.45
N SER A 117 18.29 9.90 3.89
CA SER A 117 18.48 8.46 4.05
C SER A 117 19.80 7.95 3.44
N LEU A 118 20.35 8.64 2.43
CA LEU A 118 21.65 8.27 1.82
C LEU A 118 22.85 8.43 2.78
N ARG A 119 22.71 9.28 3.80
CA ARG A 119 23.78 9.57 4.77
C ARG A 119 23.83 8.58 5.93
N VAL A 120 22.84 7.69 6.03
CA VAL A 120 22.70 6.75 7.14
C VAL A 120 22.54 5.32 6.63
N LYS A 121 23.03 4.37 7.43
CA LYS A 121 23.01 2.94 7.09
C LYS A 121 22.27 2.14 8.17
N GLY A 122 21.69 1.00 7.76
CA GLY A 122 21.11 0.03 8.68
C GLY A 122 19.92 0.56 9.49
N GLN A 123 19.95 0.39 10.79
CA GLN A 123 18.84 0.72 11.70
C GLN A 123 18.54 2.21 11.82
N PHE A 124 19.54 3.07 11.60
CA PHE A 124 19.34 4.53 11.67
C PHE A 124 18.39 5.04 10.57
N LEU A 125 18.27 4.34 9.44
CA LEU A 125 17.32 4.67 8.40
C LEU A 125 15.88 4.56 8.92
N ILE A 126 15.59 3.54 9.73
CA ILE A 126 14.27 3.33 10.35
C ILE A 126 13.92 4.54 11.22
N VAL A 127 14.88 5.01 12.03
CA VAL A 127 14.67 6.15 12.94
C VAL A 127 14.39 7.44 12.18
N ILE A 128 15.13 7.73 11.10
CA ILE A 128 14.92 8.94 10.29
C ILE A 128 13.55 8.90 9.62
N THR A 129 13.17 7.77 9.02
CA THR A 129 11.88 7.64 8.33
C THR A 129 10.71 7.66 9.31
N TYR A 130 10.89 7.14 10.52
CA TYR A 130 9.94 7.25 11.63
C TYR A 130 9.77 8.72 12.05
N ALA A 131 10.88 9.42 12.34
CA ALA A 131 10.84 10.82 12.74
C ALA A 131 10.17 11.70 11.67
N PHE A 132 10.44 11.44 10.40
CA PHE A 132 9.77 12.13 9.30
C PHE A 132 8.24 11.94 9.33
N CYS A 133 7.77 10.73 9.62
CA CYS A 133 6.34 10.44 9.73
C CYS A 133 5.70 11.25 10.88
N GLU A 134 6.35 11.28 12.05
CA GLU A 134 5.87 12.04 13.20
C GLU A 134 5.91 13.56 12.97
N ILE A 135 6.93 14.08 12.28
CA ILE A 135 6.99 15.50 11.91
C ILE A 135 5.76 15.89 11.09
N LEU A 136 5.41 15.11 10.05
CA LEU A 136 4.23 15.40 9.22
C LEU A 136 2.93 15.27 10.02
N ARG A 137 2.87 14.30 10.94
CA ARG A 137 1.73 14.17 11.85
C ARG A 137 1.58 15.39 12.75
N PHE A 138 2.67 15.88 13.34
CA PHE A 138 2.64 17.10 14.16
C PHE A 138 2.28 18.35 13.34
N ILE A 139 2.75 18.46 12.09
CA ILE A 139 2.33 19.53 11.19
C ILE A 139 0.82 19.47 10.97
N ALA A 140 0.25 18.29 10.71
CA ALA A 140 -1.18 18.11 10.50
C ALA A 140 -2.01 18.49 11.73
N ILE A 141 -1.55 18.14 12.93
CA ILE A 141 -2.22 18.45 14.19
C ILE A 141 -2.20 19.96 14.51
N ASN A 142 -1.08 20.63 14.22
CA ASN A 142 -0.90 22.03 14.60
C ASN A 142 -1.34 23.03 13.52
N THR A 143 -1.78 22.56 12.35
CA THR A 143 -2.21 23.42 11.24
C THR A 143 -3.73 23.42 11.15
N GLU A 144 -4.37 24.55 11.46
CA GLU A 144 -5.83 24.70 11.39
C GLU A 144 -6.41 24.45 9.99
N ALA A 145 -5.69 24.84 8.93
CA ALA A 145 -6.07 24.58 7.54
C ALA A 145 -6.16 23.07 7.21
N LEU A 146 -5.47 22.23 7.96
CA LEU A 146 -5.53 20.75 7.86
C LEU A 146 -6.56 20.14 8.83
N GLY A 147 -7.33 20.96 9.54
CA GLY A 147 -8.36 20.54 10.47
C GLY A 147 -7.87 20.17 11.87
N GLY A 148 -6.58 20.38 12.18
CA GLY A 148 -6.00 20.14 13.49
C GLY A 148 -6.17 18.69 13.95
N THR A 149 -6.44 18.48 15.22
CA THR A 149 -6.65 17.14 15.81
C THR A 149 -7.91 16.43 15.29
N ALA A 150 -8.95 17.20 14.91
CA ALA A 150 -10.21 16.66 14.39
C ALA A 150 -10.12 16.20 12.93
N GLY A 151 -9.16 16.72 12.18
CA GLY A 151 -9.01 16.43 10.77
C GLY A 151 -10.04 17.13 9.86
N ILE A 152 -10.17 16.65 8.62
CA ILE A 152 -11.04 17.22 7.59
C ILE A 152 -12.20 16.27 7.31
N PRO A 153 -13.41 16.52 7.84
CA PRO A 153 -14.59 15.71 7.56
C PRO A 153 -15.37 16.19 6.33
N GLY A 154 -16.33 15.37 5.90
CA GLY A 154 -17.35 15.74 4.93
C GLY A 154 -16.88 15.76 3.47
N LEU A 155 -15.93 14.90 3.11
CA LEU A 155 -15.44 14.78 1.75
C LEU A 155 -16.49 14.14 0.84
N LYS A 156 -16.72 14.76 -0.32
CA LYS A 156 -17.69 14.27 -1.30
C LYS A 156 -17.16 13.03 -2.03
N SER A 157 -18.05 12.08 -2.29
CA SER A 157 -17.70 10.91 -3.12
C SER A 157 -17.34 11.35 -4.53
N PRO A 158 -16.31 10.73 -5.15
CA PRO A 158 -15.88 11.05 -6.50
C PRO A 158 -16.99 10.78 -7.54
N GLU A 159 -16.98 11.58 -8.60
CA GLU A 159 -17.88 11.43 -9.75
C GLU A 159 -17.09 11.05 -10.99
N ILE A 160 -17.63 10.12 -11.79
CA ILE A 160 -17.11 9.76 -13.12
C ILE A 160 -18.19 10.13 -14.11
N PHE A 161 -17.89 11.06 -15.05
CA PHE A 161 -18.85 11.55 -16.05
C PHE A 161 -20.20 12.01 -15.45
N GLY A 162 -20.17 12.65 -14.27
CA GLY A 162 -21.38 13.14 -13.60
C GLY A 162 -22.13 12.05 -12.79
N ILE A 163 -21.67 10.82 -12.79
CA ILE A 163 -22.23 9.72 -11.99
C ILE A 163 -21.33 9.53 -10.76
N LYS A 164 -21.89 9.62 -9.56
CA LYS A 164 -21.15 9.33 -8.33
C LYS A 164 -20.66 7.88 -8.35
N ILE A 165 -19.42 7.62 -7.95
CA ILE A 165 -18.87 6.25 -7.86
C ILE A 165 -19.77 5.36 -6.99
N THR A 166 -20.41 5.93 -5.96
CA THR A 166 -21.39 5.27 -5.13
C THR A 166 -22.66 4.84 -5.86
N LYS A 167 -22.95 5.42 -7.05
CA LYS A 167 -24.10 5.08 -7.89
C LYS A 167 -23.73 4.23 -9.11
N LEU A 168 -22.44 3.92 -9.29
CA LEU A 168 -21.95 3.14 -10.44
C LEU A 168 -22.41 1.67 -10.39
N ALA A 169 -22.75 1.19 -9.19
CA ALA A 169 -23.36 -0.13 -8.97
C ALA A 169 -24.47 0.01 -7.93
N ALA A 170 -25.38 -0.94 -7.87
CA ALA A 170 -26.54 -0.94 -6.98
C ALA A 170 -26.15 -0.84 -5.50
N SER A 171 -24.96 -1.31 -5.14
CA SER A 171 -24.36 -1.13 -3.82
C SER A 171 -23.32 -0.02 -3.81
N SER A 172 -23.35 0.85 -2.80
CA SER A 172 -22.57 2.08 -2.71
C SER A 172 -21.05 1.92 -2.71
N LYS A 173 -20.51 0.70 -2.45
CA LYS A 173 -19.06 0.45 -2.32
C LYS A 173 -18.45 -0.38 -3.44
N VAL A 174 -19.24 -1.01 -4.26
CA VAL A 174 -18.77 -1.88 -5.37
C VAL A 174 -17.98 -1.09 -6.41
N GLY A 175 -18.37 0.16 -6.70
CA GLY A 175 -17.60 1.04 -7.58
C GLY A 175 -16.18 1.29 -7.11
N TYR A 176 -15.98 1.45 -5.79
CA TYR A 176 -14.64 1.59 -5.20
C TYR A 176 -13.82 0.30 -5.35
N ILE A 177 -14.45 -0.87 -5.13
CA ILE A 177 -13.78 -2.17 -5.26
C ILE A 177 -13.25 -2.36 -6.68
N LEU A 178 -14.05 -2.06 -7.71
CA LEU A 178 -13.65 -2.16 -9.11
C LEU A 178 -12.45 -1.27 -9.44
N ILE A 179 -12.53 0.01 -9.06
CA ILE A 179 -11.46 0.97 -9.37
C ILE A 179 -10.18 0.59 -8.63
N LEU A 180 -10.27 0.28 -7.33
CA LEU A 180 -9.11 -0.11 -6.54
C LEU A 180 -8.50 -1.44 -7.02
N PHE A 181 -9.31 -2.40 -7.46
CA PHE A 181 -8.83 -3.64 -8.05
C PHE A 181 -8.02 -3.37 -9.34
N LEU A 182 -8.50 -2.47 -10.21
CA LEU A 182 -7.77 -2.06 -11.40
C LEU A 182 -6.45 -1.36 -11.03
N ILE A 183 -6.45 -0.53 -9.99
CA ILE A 183 -5.23 0.13 -9.50
C ILE A 183 -4.24 -0.89 -8.94
N VAL A 184 -4.68 -1.85 -8.12
CA VAL A 184 -3.83 -2.95 -7.61
C VAL A 184 -3.22 -3.72 -8.78
N ALA A 185 -4.03 -4.05 -9.80
CA ALA A 185 -3.56 -4.73 -11.00
C ALA A 185 -2.51 -3.91 -11.77
N ALA A 186 -2.76 -2.61 -11.94
CA ALA A 186 -1.83 -1.69 -12.61
C ALA A 186 -0.51 -1.55 -11.84
N VAL A 187 -0.57 -1.37 -10.51
CA VAL A 187 0.61 -1.29 -9.63
C VAL A 187 1.37 -2.61 -9.61
N ALA A 188 0.68 -3.75 -9.53
CA ALA A 188 1.31 -5.07 -9.58
C ALA A 188 2.00 -5.33 -10.93
N PHE A 189 1.38 -4.91 -12.05
CA PHE A 189 1.98 -4.99 -13.38
C PHE A 189 3.21 -4.08 -13.49
N PHE A 190 3.12 -2.84 -12.97
CA PHE A 190 4.25 -1.91 -12.93
C PHE A 190 5.40 -2.47 -12.09
N ALA A 191 5.11 -3.05 -10.92
CA ALA A 191 6.11 -3.69 -10.06
C ALA A 191 6.81 -4.86 -10.77
N TRP A 192 6.03 -5.73 -11.43
CA TRP A 192 6.58 -6.83 -12.22
C TRP A 192 7.47 -6.35 -13.36
N LYS A 193 7.02 -5.34 -14.13
CA LYS A 193 7.80 -4.77 -15.23
C LYS A 193 9.09 -4.13 -14.73
N THR A 194 9.05 -3.46 -13.56
CA THR A 194 10.22 -2.85 -12.94
C THR A 194 11.21 -3.92 -12.48
N GLU A 195 10.76 -5.00 -11.86
CA GLU A 195 11.60 -6.11 -11.42
C GLU A 195 12.40 -6.73 -12.57
N HIS A 196 11.78 -6.89 -13.75
CA HIS A 196 12.41 -7.46 -14.96
C HIS A 196 13.06 -6.40 -15.87
N SER A 197 13.29 -5.20 -15.36
CA SER A 197 13.96 -4.10 -16.06
C SER A 197 15.38 -3.88 -15.55
N ARG A 198 16.15 -3.03 -16.26
CA ARG A 198 17.47 -2.57 -15.81
C ARG A 198 17.42 -1.93 -14.41
N ILE A 199 16.29 -1.29 -14.06
CA ILE A 199 16.08 -0.69 -12.73
C ILE A 199 15.98 -1.79 -11.66
N GLY A 200 15.25 -2.86 -11.91
CA GLY A 200 15.11 -3.99 -10.99
C GLY A 200 16.42 -4.72 -10.74
N TYR A 201 17.22 -4.94 -11.79
CA TYR A 201 18.56 -5.52 -11.64
C TYR A 201 19.49 -4.60 -10.82
N ALA A 202 19.44 -3.28 -11.03
CA ALA A 202 20.20 -2.34 -10.22
C ALA A 202 19.76 -2.36 -8.74
N PHE A 203 18.44 -2.45 -8.47
CA PHE A 203 17.93 -2.60 -7.10
C PHE A 203 18.43 -3.88 -6.45
N SER A 204 18.41 -5.00 -7.17
CA SER A 204 18.89 -6.29 -6.66
C SER A 204 20.39 -6.24 -6.34
N ALA A 205 21.21 -5.67 -7.23
CA ALA A 205 22.65 -5.51 -7.01
C ALA A 205 22.95 -4.65 -5.76
N ILE A 206 22.24 -3.52 -5.59
CA ILE A 206 22.40 -2.64 -4.41
C ILE A 206 21.98 -3.36 -3.12
N ARG A 207 20.95 -4.21 -3.18
CA ARG A 207 20.48 -4.97 -2.03
C ARG A 207 21.46 -6.04 -1.59
N GLU A 208 22.14 -6.69 -2.53
CA GLU A 208 23.11 -7.76 -2.24
C GLU A 208 24.39 -7.17 -1.68
N ASP A 209 25.01 -6.26 -2.38
CA ASP A 209 26.19 -5.52 -1.90
C ASP A 209 26.26 -4.13 -2.53
N GLU A 210 26.08 -3.10 -1.70
CA GLU A 210 26.12 -1.70 -2.15
C GLU A 210 27.53 -1.30 -2.63
N ILE A 211 28.61 -1.85 -2.01
CA ILE A 211 29.99 -1.50 -2.34
C ILE A 211 30.34 -2.12 -3.69
N ALA A 212 29.99 -3.38 -3.88
CA ALA A 212 30.20 -4.07 -5.16
C ALA A 212 29.41 -3.40 -6.30
N ALA A 213 28.16 -3.00 -6.05
CA ALA A 213 27.33 -2.29 -7.03
C ALA A 213 27.98 -0.96 -7.48
N VAL A 214 28.56 -0.19 -6.54
CA VAL A 214 29.31 1.05 -6.87
C VAL A 214 30.55 0.72 -7.69
N ALA A 215 31.30 -0.33 -7.35
CA ALA A 215 32.49 -0.75 -8.11
C ALA A 215 32.14 -1.15 -9.55
N MET A 216 30.95 -1.69 -9.79
CA MET A 216 30.42 -2.02 -11.12
C MET A 216 29.80 -0.81 -11.84
N GLY A 217 29.94 0.41 -11.31
CA GLY A 217 29.46 1.64 -11.94
C GLY A 217 27.99 1.97 -11.74
N ILE A 218 27.29 1.26 -10.83
CA ILE A 218 25.89 1.55 -10.53
C ILE A 218 25.81 2.79 -9.61
N ASN A 219 25.04 3.81 -10.03
CA ASN A 219 24.79 4.98 -9.21
C ASN A 219 23.76 4.69 -8.11
N THR A 220 24.24 4.16 -6.97
CA THR A 220 23.38 3.73 -5.86
C THR A 220 22.52 4.86 -5.30
N LYS A 221 23.01 6.11 -5.30
CA LYS A 221 22.26 7.28 -4.83
C LYS A 221 21.02 7.52 -5.68
N TYR A 222 21.16 7.50 -7.00
CA TYR A 222 20.06 7.68 -7.94
C TYR A 222 18.97 6.61 -7.75
N TYR A 223 19.38 5.33 -7.69
CA TYR A 223 18.43 4.23 -7.55
C TYR A 223 17.72 4.21 -6.19
N LYS A 224 18.39 4.59 -5.10
CA LYS A 224 17.76 4.72 -3.77
C LYS A 224 16.70 5.82 -3.76
N VAL A 225 17.01 6.98 -4.33
CA VAL A 225 16.03 8.08 -4.45
C VAL A 225 14.86 7.65 -5.33
N LEU A 226 15.13 7.01 -6.47
CA LEU A 226 14.09 6.53 -7.39
C LEU A 226 13.14 5.53 -6.72
N ALA A 227 13.67 4.57 -5.96
CA ALA A 227 12.84 3.61 -5.22
C ALA A 227 11.92 4.29 -4.20
N MET A 228 12.44 5.28 -3.48
CA MET A 228 11.67 6.04 -2.49
C MET A 228 10.55 6.86 -3.16
N VAL A 229 10.86 7.54 -4.28
CA VAL A 229 9.88 8.31 -5.06
C VAL A 229 8.77 7.41 -5.60
N ILE A 230 9.11 6.28 -6.22
CA ILE A 230 8.11 5.32 -6.74
C ILE A 230 7.21 4.83 -5.59
N SER A 231 7.81 4.46 -4.47
CA SER A 231 7.08 3.98 -3.29
C SER A 231 6.14 5.06 -2.73
N ALA A 232 6.62 6.30 -2.61
CA ALA A 232 5.84 7.43 -2.12
C ALA A 232 4.62 7.73 -3.02
N VAL A 233 4.82 7.72 -4.34
CA VAL A 233 3.76 7.93 -5.34
C VAL A 233 2.68 6.85 -5.21
N ILE A 234 3.05 5.58 -5.11
CA ILE A 234 2.10 4.47 -4.97
C ILE A 234 1.31 4.59 -3.65
N CYS A 235 1.99 4.89 -2.53
CA CYS A 235 1.33 5.07 -1.24
C CYS A 235 0.37 6.28 -1.24
N SER A 236 0.72 7.35 -1.95
CA SER A 236 -0.14 8.53 -2.12
C SER A 236 -1.44 8.21 -2.86
N ILE A 237 -1.43 7.32 -3.87
CA ILE A 237 -2.65 6.84 -4.53
C ILE A 237 -3.59 6.21 -3.50
N ALA A 238 -3.08 5.30 -2.68
CA ALA A 238 -3.85 4.65 -1.64
C ALA A 238 -4.47 5.67 -0.67
N GLY A 239 -3.71 6.71 -0.29
CA GLY A 239 -4.16 7.81 0.57
C GLY A 239 -5.30 8.61 -0.03
N SER A 240 -5.20 8.98 -1.30
CA SER A 240 -6.24 9.72 -2.01
C SER A 240 -7.57 8.97 -2.03
N PHE A 241 -7.55 7.67 -2.28
CA PHE A 241 -8.77 6.84 -2.24
C PHE A 241 -9.31 6.64 -0.84
N GLN A 242 -8.43 6.50 0.17
CA GLN A 242 -8.85 6.41 1.56
C GLN A 242 -9.61 7.65 2.03
N ALA A 243 -9.14 8.83 1.66
CA ALA A 243 -9.76 10.09 2.04
C ALA A 243 -11.24 10.15 1.63
N VAL A 244 -11.54 9.82 0.39
CA VAL A 244 -12.91 9.87 -0.14
C VAL A 244 -13.75 8.67 0.28
N PHE A 245 -13.14 7.51 0.48
CA PHE A 245 -13.82 6.31 0.96
C PHE A 245 -14.28 6.45 2.41
N ALA A 246 -13.41 6.94 3.29
CA ALA A 246 -13.73 7.23 4.69
C ALA A 246 -14.56 8.50 4.85
N SER A 247 -14.66 9.36 3.81
CA SER A 247 -15.27 10.69 3.85
C SER A 247 -14.66 11.62 4.91
N MET A 248 -13.51 11.28 5.43
CA MET A 248 -12.78 11.99 6.49
C MET A 248 -11.29 11.68 6.41
N VAL A 249 -10.47 12.68 6.72
CA VAL A 249 -9.02 12.52 6.88
C VAL A 249 -8.63 13.02 8.26
N SER A 250 -7.94 12.21 9.05
CA SER A 250 -7.44 12.56 10.38
C SER A 250 -5.93 12.39 10.49
N PRO A 251 -5.25 13.06 11.44
CA PRO A 251 -3.81 12.88 11.67
C PRO A 251 -3.40 11.44 12.04
N GLU A 252 -4.35 10.58 12.40
CA GLU A 252 -4.11 9.17 12.68
C GLU A 252 -3.63 8.38 11.45
N LEU A 253 -3.96 8.84 10.24
CA LEU A 253 -3.44 8.24 9.00
C LEU A 253 -1.91 8.37 8.89
N LEU A 254 -1.34 9.39 9.53
CA LEU A 254 0.09 9.68 9.59
C LEU A 254 0.79 8.99 10.78
N ASN A 255 0.06 8.18 11.58
CA ASN A 255 0.63 7.55 12.76
C ASN A 255 1.67 6.49 12.37
N SER A 256 2.76 6.44 13.11
CA SER A 256 3.82 5.45 13.01
C SER A 256 3.31 4.01 13.16
N THR A 257 2.26 3.78 13.95
CA THR A 257 1.58 2.47 14.05
C THR A 257 1.10 2.00 12.68
N LYS A 258 0.58 2.90 11.84
CA LYS A 258 0.18 2.58 10.46
C LYS A 258 1.39 2.19 9.61
N SER A 259 2.53 2.88 9.75
CA SER A 259 3.79 2.50 9.07
C SER A 259 4.28 1.10 9.49
N ILE A 260 4.20 0.78 10.78
CA ILE A 260 4.54 -0.56 11.29
C ILE A 260 3.60 -1.60 10.69
N SER A 261 2.30 -1.32 10.61
CA SER A 261 1.32 -2.22 9.97
C SER A 261 1.68 -2.48 8.50
N ILE A 262 2.01 -1.44 7.73
CA ILE A 262 2.40 -1.58 6.32
C ILE A 262 3.68 -2.40 6.19
N LEU A 263 4.68 -2.16 7.06
CA LEU A 263 5.91 -2.94 7.07
C LEU A 263 5.64 -4.42 7.39
N THR A 264 4.76 -4.68 8.34
CA THR A 264 4.38 -6.05 8.73
C THR A 264 3.69 -6.78 7.59
N MET A 265 2.84 -6.10 6.80
CA MET A 265 2.23 -6.66 5.58
C MET A 265 3.30 -7.14 4.60
N VAL A 266 4.38 -6.36 4.43
CA VAL A 266 5.49 -6.70 3.54
C VAL A 266 6.34 -7.85 4.08
N VAL A 267 6.60 -7.87 5.38
CA VAL A 267 7.40 -8.94 6.02
C VAL A 267 6.64 -10.25 6.02
N ILE A 268 5.37 -10.24 6.39
CA ILE A 268 4.51 -11.45 6.43
C ILE A 268 4.20 -11.94 5.02
N GLY A 269 3.88 -11.04 4.10
CA GLY A 269 3.61 -11.39 2.70
C GLY A 269 4.81 -12.06 2.03
N GLY A 270 6.01 -11.60 2.35
CA GLY A 270 7.27 -12.06 1.77
C GLY A 270 7.87 -11.02 0.82
N ARG A 271 9.04 -10.50 1.20
CA ARG A 271 9.75 -9.46 0.46
C ARG A 271 10.00 -9.88 -1.00
N ARG A 272 9.87 -8.95 -1.95
CA ARG A 272 9.94 -9.11 -3.42
C ARG A 272 8.74 -9.81 -4.06
N SER A 273 7.98 -10.62 -3.36
CA SER A 273 6.86 -11.35 -3.95
C SER A 273 5.64 -10.46 -4.13
N ILE A 274 5.25 -10.15 -5.35
CA ILE A 274 4.04 -9.36 -5.66
C ILE A 274 2.79 -10.06 -5.10
N LYS A 275 2.70 -11.38 -5.27
CA LYS A 275 1.59 -12.19 -4.71
C LYS A 275 1.59 -12.14 -3.18
N GLY A 276 2.78 -12.24 -2.59
CA GLY A 276 2.95 -12.12 -1.14
C GLY A 276 2.49 -10.77 -0.60
N MET A 277 2.79 -9.65 -1.28
CA MET A 277 2.35 -8.32 -0.87
C MET A 277 0.83 -8.20 -0.83
N ILE A 278 0.15 -8.68 -1.88
CA ILE A 278 -1.31 -8.66 -1.95
C ILE A 278 -1.91 -9.52 -0.83
N LEU A 279 -1.40 -10.74 -0.64
CA LEU A 279 -1.85 -11.64 0.42
C LEU A 279 -1.56 -11.08 1.82
N GLY A 280 -0.40 -10.49 2.05
CA GLY A 280 -0.04 -9.85 3.31
C GLY A 280 -0.95 -8.68 3.65
N GLY A 281 -1.27 -7.84 2.66
CA GLY A 281 -2.22 -6.74 2.80
C GLY A 281 -3.62 -7.24 3.17
N ILE A 282 -4.13 -8.24 2.45
CA ILE A 282 -5.45 -8.85 2.69
C ILE A 282 -5.49 -9.49 4.09
N LEU A 283 -4.51 -10.35 4.40
CA LEU A 283 -4.47 -11.10 5.66
C LEU A 283 -4.45 -10.16 6.87
N LEU A 284 -3.56 -9.17 6.87
CA LEU A 284 -3.43 -8.23 8.00
C LEU A 284 -4.56 -7.20 8.09
N THR A 285 -5.40 -7.09 7.08
CA THR A 285 -6.62 -6.28 7.15
C THR A 285 -7.81 -7.10 7.66
N ILE A 286 -7.91 -8.37 7.27
CA ILE A 286 -9.02 -9.24 7.71
C ILE A 286 -8.82 -9.72 9.16
N LEU A 287 -7.58 -9.97 9.56
CA LEU A 287 -7.27 -10.53 10.86
C LEU A 287 -7.79 -9.68 12.04
N PRO A 288 -7.58 -8.34 12.08
CA PRO A 288 -8.16 -7.49 13.14
C PRO A 288 -9.68 -7.58 13.20
N GLU A 289 -10.34 -7.59 12.05
CA GLU A 289 -11.80 -7.65 11.97
C GLU A 289 -12.35 -8.96 12.58
N LEU A 290 -11.66 -10.08 12.34
CA LEU A 290 -12.01 -11.35 12.97
C LEU A 290 -11.84 -11.30 14.49
N PHE A 291 -10.77 -10.66 14.99
CA PHE A 291 -10.53 -10.57 16.43
C PHE A 291 -11.42 -9.56 17.13
N HIS A 292 -11.87 -8.49 16.49
CA HIS A 292 -12.92 -7.62 17.01
C HIS A 292 -14.23 -8.39 17.22
N SER A 293 -14.61 -9.22 16.26
CA SER A 293 -15.78 -10.08 16.41
C SER A 293 -15.65 -11.07 17.58
N VAL A 294 -14.47 -11.64 17.78
CA VAL A 294 -14.19 -12.55 18.92
C VAL A 294 -14.23 -11.79 20.25
N LYS A 295 -13.71 -10.56 20.32
CA LYS A 295 -13.77 -9.72 21.52
C LYS A 295 -15.20 -9.47 21.96
N ASP A 296 -16.09 -9.13 21.02
CA ASP A 296 -17.48 -8.84 21.31
C ASP A 296 -18.23 -10.09 21.81
N ILE A 297 -17.92 -11.27 21.26
CA ILE A 297 -18.50 -12.54 21.69
C ILE A 297 -17.97 -12.98 23.05
N ALA A 298 -16.66 -12.78 23.29
CA ALA A 298 -15.99 -13.24 24.53
C ALA A 298 -16.08 -12.23 25.70
N GLY A 299 -16.59 -11.01 25.47
CA GLY A 299 -16.72 -9.96 26.48
C GLY A 299 -15.38 -9.52 27.11
N LEU A 300 -14.27 -9.56 26.33
CA LEU A 300 -12.95 -9.24 26.84
C LEU A 300 -12.77 -7.73 27.09
N PRO A 301 -12.21 -7.31 28.24
CA PRO A 301 -12.03 -5.89 28.57
C PRO A 301 -10.87 -5.21 27.81
N PHE A 302 -10.07 -5.98 27.07
CA PHE A 302 -8.94 -5.48 26.29
C PHE A 302 -9.03 -5.94 24.83
N ASP A 303 -8.30 -5.27 23.95
CA ASP A 303 -8.25 -5.61 22.54
C ASP A 303 -7.14 -6.66 22.28
N PRO A 304 -7.46 -7.94 22.08
CA PRO A 304 -6.48 -9.01 21.91
C PRO A 304 -5.67 -8.86 20.63
N TRP A 305 -6.14 -8.03 19.68
CA TRP A 305 -5.51 -7.82 18.40
C TRP A 305 -4.06 -7.31 18.50
N MET A 306 -3.81 -6.32 19.37
CA MET A 306 -2.46 -5.74 19.50
C MET A 306 -1.43 -6.75 19.99
N ILE A 307 -1.82 -7.62 20.92
CA ILE A 307 -0.96 -8.68 21.45
C ILE A 307 -0.68 -9.71 20.37
N LEU A 308 -1.73 -10.15 19.68
CA LEU A 308 -1.61 -11.14 18.61
C LEU A 308 -0.77 -10.61 17.44
N TYR A 309 -0.94 -9.35 17.09
CA TYR A 309 -0.18 -8.69 16.03
C TYR A 309 1.32 -8.68 16.33
N GLY A 310 1.69 -8.30 17.56
CA GLY A 310 3.09 -8.36 18.00
C GLY A 310 3.64 -9.78 18.02
N PHE A 311 2.87 -10.73 18.53
CA PHE A 311 3.25 -12.14 18.56
C PHE A 311 3.44 -12.71 17.14
N LEU A 312 2.49 -12.45 16.24
CA LEU A 312 2.54 -12.88 14.85
C LEU A 312 3.77 -12.33 14.12
N LEU A 313 4.12 -11.06 14.37
CA LEU A 313 5.30 -10.44 13.78
C LEU A 313 6.58 -11.11 14.26
N VAL A 314 6.73 -11.30 15.58
CA VAL A 314 7.90 -11.99 16.17
C VAL A 314 7.98 -13.43 15.69
N PHE A 315 6.86 -14.15 15.68
CA PHE A 315 6.78 -15.52 15.21
C PHE A 315 7.21 -15.64 13.74
N MET A 316 6.66 -14.78 12.86
CA MET A 316 7.03 -14.78 11.43
C MET A 316 8.51 -14.43 11.21
N MET A 317 9.03 -13.42 11.92
CA MET A 317 10.46 -13.07 11.83
C MET A 317 11.38 -14.20 12.30
N ARG A 318 10.96 -14.98 13.29
CA ARG A 318 11.78 -16.07 13.87
C ARG A 318 11.71 -17.36 13.07
N PHE A 319 10.50 -17.76 12.62
CA PHE A 319 10.27 -19.06 12.00
C PHE A 319 10.15 -19.04 10.48
N ARG A 320 9.68 -17.92 9.91
CA ARG A 320 9.49 -17.74 8.47
C ARG A 320 9.97 -16.35 8.00
N PRO A 321 11.27 -16.03 8.08
CA PRO A 321 11.81 -14.73 7.69
C PRO A 321 11.62 -14.42 6.21
N GLN A 322 11.32 -15.43 5.38
CA GLN A 322 11.00 -15.28 3.96
C GLN A 322 9.55 -14.87 3.70
N GLY A 323 8.68 -14.86 4.74
CA GLY A 323 7.25 -14.62 4.60
C GLY A 323 6.46 -15.83 4.11
N ILE A 324 5.15 -15.63 3.88
CA ILE A 324 4.24 -16.70 3.43
C ILE A 324 4.56 -17.11 1.99
N TRP A 325 4.87 -16.16 1.14
CA TRP A 325 5.16 -16.38 -0.30
C TRP A 325 6.48 -15.71 -0.71
N GLY A 326 7.53 -15.92 0.10
CA GLY A 326 8.87 -15.40 -0.21
C GLY A 326 9.51 -16.17 -1.38
N VAL A 327 10.31 -15.46 -2.18
CA VAL A 327 11.13 -16.08 -3.24
C VAL A 327 12.18 -16.94 -2.56
N THR A 328 12.14 -18.25 -2.80
CA THR A 328 13.12 -19.21 -2.27
C THR A 328 14.45 -19.07 -3.01
N LYS A 329 15.58 -19.27 -2.31
CA LYS A 329 16.92 -19.26 -2.90
C LYS A 329 17.08 -20.23 -4.11
N LYS A 330 16.22 -21.23 -4.24
CA LYS A 330 16.22 -22.14 -5.40
C LYS A 330 15.76 -21.47 -6.70
N GLU A 331 14.80 -20.55 -6.63
CA GLU A 331 14.34 -19.84 -7.84
C GLU A 331 15.38 -18.81 -8.35
N THR A 332 16.24 -18.29 -7.46
CA THR A 332 17.36 -17.43 -7.88
C THR A 332 18.49 -18.21 -8.56
N ALA A 333 18.76 -19.43 -8.14
CA ALA A 333 19.81 -20.28 -8.76
C ALA A 333 19.41 -20.77 -10.16
N GLU A 334 18.13 -21.10 -10.39
CA GLU A 334 17.64 -21.50 -11.72
C GLU A 334 17.63 -20.34 -12.75
N VAL A 335 17.62 -19.08 -12.27
CA VAL A 335 17.72 -17.88 -13.13
C VAL A 335 19.19 -17.59 -13.49
N GLU A 336 20.15 -18.04 -12.68
CA GLU A 336 21.60 -17.86 -12.94
C GLU A 336 22.17 -18.96 -13.83
N GLU A 337 21.54 -20.14 -13.91
CA GLU A 337 21.99 -21.26 -14.76
C GLU A 337 21.30 -21.35 -16.14
N GLY A 338 20.36 -20.48 -16.48
CA GLY A 338 19.62 -20.40 -17.75
C GLY A 338 19.87 -19.15 -18.55
#